data_fcd881ee4a1e4743a8525e7ca913d5d3
#
_entry.id   fcd881ee4a1e4743a8525e7ca913d5d3
#
_cell.length_a   1.000
_cell.length_b   1.000
_cell.length_c   1.000
_cell.angle_alpha   90.00
_cell.angle_beta   90.00
_cell.angle_gamma   90.00
#
_symmetry.space_group_name_H-M   'P 1'
#
loop_
_entity.id
_entity.type
_entity.pdbx_description
1 polymer ?
#
loop_
_entity_poly.entity_id
_entity_poly.type
_entity_poly.pdbx_seq_one_letter_code
_entity_poly.pdbx_strand_id
1 'polypeptide(L)'
;MKFNDYEDFWPFYLSQHSKPSTRAWHFVGTSFVFIFILLAILSSLWFLLLAPVVAYGIAWFSHFFIEGNKPATFGHPFWSLRADFRMYRLILFGQLDKEMNKLSKRM
;
A
#
# COMPACT_ATOMS: atom_id res chain seq x y z
N MET A 1 -2.33 8.56 -16.59
CA MET A 1 -3.16 9.54 -15.87
C MET A 1 -2.28 10.56 -15.17
N LYS A 2 -2.68 11.78 -15.17
CA LYS A 2 -1.95 12.86 -14.51
C LYS A 2 -2.73 13.36 -13.29
N PHE A 3 -2.04 13.56 -12.20
CA PHE A 3 -2.59 14.10 -10.97
C PHE A 3 -1.84 15.38 -10.62
N ASN A 4 -2.55 16.37 -10.10
CA ASN A 4 -1.94 17.66 -9.75
C ASN A 4 -1.08 17.57 -8.51
N ASP A 5 -1.48 16.72 -7.56
CA ASP A 5 -0.77 16.54 -6.30
C ASP A 5 -1.10 15.17 -5.70
N TYR A 6 -0.52 14.88 -4.55
CA TYR A 6 -0.75 13.62 -3.86
C TYR A 6 -2.21 13.45 -3.43
N GLU A 7 -2.86 14.49 -2.95
CA GLU A 7 -4.27 14.38 -2.51
C GLU A 7 -5.21 14.08 -3.67
N ASP A 8 -4.86 14.51 -4.88
CA ASP A 8 -5.57 14.17 -6.08
C ASP A 8 -5.35 12.70 -6.48
N PHE A 9 -4.17 12.19 -6.23
CA PHE A 9 -3.79 10.80 -6.48
C PHE A 9 -4.45 9.82 -5.50
N TRP A 10 -4.67 10.22 -4.25
CA TRP A 10 -5.11 9.34 -3.17
C TRP A 10 -6.43 8.59 -3.50
N PRO A 11 -7.50 9.24 -4.00
CA PRO A 11 -8.71 8.49 -4.36
C PRO A 11 -8.47 7.45 -5.45
N PHE A 12 -7.62 7.77 -6.42
CA PHE A 12 -7.24 6.81 -7.45
C PHE A 12 -6.53 5.59 -6.84
N TYR A 13 -5.58 5.85 -5.93
CA TYR A 13 -4.87 4.77 -5.25
C TYR A 13 -5.85 3.82 -4.54
N LEU A 14 -6.81 4.37 -3.80
CA LEU A 14 -7.80 3.54 -3.11
C LEU A 14 -8.68 2.77 -4.08
N SER A 15 -9.01 3.35 -5.24
CA SER A 15 -9.82 2.66 -6.25
C SER A 15 -9.08 1.44 -6.83
N GLN A 16 -7.75 1.46 -6.81
CA GLN A 16 -6.93 0.34 -7.28
C GLN A 16 -6.81 -0.78 -6.24
N HIS A 17 -7.37 -0.57 -5.05
CA HIS A 17 -7.39 -1.53 -3.95
C HIS A 17 -8.83 -1.79 -3.53
N SER A 18 -9.71 -2.05 -4.51
CA SER A 18 -11.16 -2.15 -4.27
C SER A 18 -11.56 -3.39 -3.49
N LYS A 19 -10.80 -4.48 -3.62
CA LYS A 19 -11.13 -5.74 -2.95
C LYS A 19 -10.54 -5.78 -1.55
N PRO A 20 -11.34 -6.24 -0.55
CA PRO A 20 -10.80 -6.38 0.81
C PRO A 20 -9.57 -7.31 0.87
N SER A 21 -9.52 -8.35 0.04
CA SER A 21 -8.36 -9.25 0.03
C SER A 21 -7.10 -8.55 -0.47
N THR A 22 -7.21 -7.66 -1.47
CA THR A 22 -6.07 -6.87 -1.94
C THR A 22 -5.52 -6.01 -0.81
N ARG A 23 -6.41 -5.33 -0.09
CA ARG A 23 -6.02 -4.48 1.04
C ARG A 23 -5.38 -5.29 2.17
N ALA A 24 -5.90 -6.50 2.43
CA ALA A 24 -5.34 -7.38 3.45
C ALA A 24 -3.91 -7.80 3.09
N TRP A 25 -3.66 -8.17 1.83
CA TRP A 25 -2.31 -8.52 1.39
C TRP A 25 -1.36 -7.34 1.47
N HIS A 26 -1.82 -6.13 1.13
CA HIS A 26 -1.01 -4.92 1.31
C HIS A 26 -0.68 -4.67 2.78
N PHE A 27 -1.64 -4.91 3.67
CA PHE A 27 -1.40 -4.79 5.10
C PHE A 27 -0.31 -5.76 5.55
N VAL A 28 -0.38 -7.00 5.11
CA VAL A 28 0.63 -8.02 5.43
C VAL A 28 2.00 -7.58 4.90
N GLY A 29 2.07 -7.14 3.64
CA GLY A 29 3.32 -6.71 3.03
C GLY A 29 3.96 -5.55 3.77
N THR A 30 3.18 -4.54 4.13
CA THR A 30 3.70 -3.38 4.87
C THR A 30 4.12 -3.77 6.29
N SER A 31 3.40 -4.72 6.91
CA SER A 31 3.81 -5.24 8.22
C SER A 31 5.21 -5.85 8.16
N PHE A 32 5.55 -6.55 7.08
CA PHE A 32 6.90 -7.10 6.92
C PHE A 32 7.96 -6.01 6.82
N VAL A 33 7.64 -4.83 6.29
CA VAL A 33 8.58 -3.72 6.30
C VAL A 33 9.01 -3.39 7.73
N PHE A 34 8.03 -3.26 8.63
CA PHE A 34 8.34 -2.96 10.03
C PHE A 34 9.10 -4.10 10.71
N ILE A 35 8.72 -5.35 10.42
CA ILE A 35 9.41 -6.53 10.97
C ILE A 35 10.86 -6.54 10.52
N PHE A 36 11.14 -6.31 9.23
CA PHE A 36 12.52 -6.32 8.73
C PHE A 36 13.33 -5.14 9.24
N ILE A 37 12.72 -3.97 9.45
CA ILE A 37 13.41 -2.85 10.09
C ILE A 37 13.83 -3.22 11.50
N LEU A 38 12.94 -3.85 12.27
CA LEU A 38 13.26 -4.30 13.63
C LEU A 38 14.39 -5.33 13.61
N LEU A 39 14.32 -6.31 12.73
CA LEU A 39 15.37 -7.31 12.60
C LEU A 39 16.71 -6.70 12.17
N ALA A 40 16.66 -5.65 11.35
CA ALA A 40 17.87 -4.94 10.94
C ALA A 40 18.54 -4.28 12.14
N ILE A 41 17.75 -3.67 13.03
CA ILE A 41 18.26 -3.01 14.22
C ILE A 41 18.82 -4.03 15.23
N LEU A 42 18.12 -5.15 15.42
CA LEU A 42 18.45 -6.13 16.45
C LEU A 42 19.49 -7.15 16.02
N SER A 43 19.68 -7.37 14.73
CA SER A 43 20.51 -8.44 14.22
C SER A 43 21.45 -8.00 13.10
N SER A 44 20.93 -7.80 11.88
CA SER A 44 21.79 -7.52 10.72
C SER A 44 21.13 -6.52 9.76
N LEU A 45 21.88 -5.51 9.35
CA LEU A 45 21.41 -4.49 8.41
C LEU A 45 20.98 -5.08 7.06
N TRP A 46 21.40 -6.31 6.73
CA TRP A 46 20.97 -6.98 5.51
C TRP A 46 19.45 -7.15 5.43
N PHE A 47 18.77 -7.19 6.57
CA PHE A 47 17.30 -7.28 6.57
C PHE A 47 16.64 -6.07 5.92
N LEU A 48 17.31 -4.92 5.86
CA LEU A 48 16.77 -3.75 5.15
C LEU A 48 16.61 -3.98 3.66
N LEU A 49 17.42 -4.88 3.07
CA LEU A 49 17.30 -5.22 1.65
C LEU A 49 16.09 -6.11 1.38
N LEU A 50 15.67 -6.90 2.38
CA LEU A 50 14.52 -7.77 2.23
C LEU A 50 13.20 -7.00 2.32
N ALA A 51 13.18 -5.89 3.04
CA ALA A 51 11.94 -5.12 3.23
C ALA A 51 11.25 -4.75 1.92
N PRO A 52 11.90 -4.03 0.98
CA PRO A 52 11.24 -3.69 -0.28
C PRO A 52 10.93 -4.91 -1.15
N VAL A 53 11.82 -5.91 -1.16
CA VAL A 53 11.61 -7.11 -1.99
C VAL A 53 10.36 -7.85 -1.55
N VAL A 54 10.21 -8.11 -0.26
CA VAL A 54 9.06 -8.85 0.24
C VAL A 54 7.79 -8.02 0.14
N ALA A 55 7.84 -6.75 0.54
CA ALA A 55 6.66 -5.89 0.54
C ALA A 55 6.13 -5.68 -0.88
N TYR A 56 6.99 -5.33 -1.83
CA TYR A 56 6.56 -5.14 -3.21
C TYR A 56 6.16 -6.45 -3.88
N GLY A 57 6.84 -7.55 -3.55
CA GLY A 57 6.45 -8.85 -4.06
C GLY A 57 5.03 -9.22 -3.67
N ILE A 58 4.67 -9.02 -2.40
CA ILE A 58 3.32 -9.30 -1.91
C ILE A 58 2.31 -8.33 -2.54
N ALA A 59 2.64 -7.04 -2.58
CA ALA A 59 1.74 -6.02 -3.14
C ALA A 59 1.46 -6.28 -4.63
N TRP A 60 2.49 -6.56 -5.41
CA TRP A 60 2.34 -6.81 -6.85
C TRP A 60 1.57 -8.10 -7.10
N PHE A 61 1.83 -9.15 -6.30
CA PHE A 61 1.04 -10.37 -6.37
C PHE A 61 -0.45 -10.06 -6.20
N SER A 62 -0.80 -9.26 -5.20
CA SER A 62 -2.20 -8.93 -4.94
C SER A 62 -2.83 -8.14 -6.09
N HIS A 63 -2.07 -7.23 -6.71
CA HIS A 63 -2.60 -6.48 -7.85
C HIS A 63 -2.80 -7.35 -9.09
N PHE A 64 -1.81 -8.17 -9.44
CA PHE A 64 -1.90 -8.96 -10.67
C PHE A 64 -2.84 -10.15 -10.55
N PHE A 65 -2.90 -10.80 -9.40
CA PHE A 65 -3.63 -12.06 -9.26
C PHE A 65 -4.95 -11.95 -8.50
N ILE A 66 -5.16 -10.91 -7.73
CA ILE A 66 -6.37 -10.74 -6.94
C ILE A 66 -7.21 -9.59 -7.47
N GLU A 67 -6.63 -8.39 -7.53
CA GLU A 67 -7.35 -7.20 -7.99
C GLU A 67 -7.52 -7.18 -9.52
N GLY A 68 -6.56 -7.72 -10.24
CA GLY A 68 -6.60 -7.75 -11.71
C GLY A 68 -6.17 -6.45 -12.37
N ASN A 69 -5.29 -5.70 -11.73
CA ASN A 69 -4.80 -4.44 -12.27
C ASN A 69 -3.29 -4.31 -12.13
N LYS A 70 -2.75 -3.18 -12.57
CA LYS A 70 -1.33 -2.85 -12.39
C LYS A 70 -1.12 -2.09 -11.10
N PRO A 71 -0.02 -2.33 -10.37
CA PRO A 71 0.31 -1.52 -9.21
C PRO A 71 0.47 -0.04 -9.57
N ALA A 72 -0.02 0.84 -8.71
CA ALA A 72 0.13 2.28 -8.91
C ALA A 72 1.59 2.72 -8.88
N THR A 73 2.46 1.91 -8.30
CA THR A 73 3.91 2.12 -8.27
C THR A 73 4.51 2.33 -9.66
N PHE A 74 3.94 1.68 -10.68
CA PHE A 74 4.47 1.77 -12.04
C PHE A 74 4.36 3.17 -12.63
N GLY A 75 3.36 3.96 -12.21
CA GLY A 75 3.20 5.32 -12.70
C GLY A 75 3.64 6.39 -11.71
N HIS A 76 3.52 6.12 -10.41
CA HIS A 76 3.74 7.10 -9.35
C HIS A 76 4.41 6.43 -8.14
N PRO A 77 5.72 6.10 -8.23
CA PRO A 77 6.37 5.29 -7.19
C PRO A 77 6.41 5.96 -5.82
N PHE A 78 6.69 7.27 -5.77
CA PHE A 78 6.81 7.95 -4.46
C PHE A 78 5.46 8.22 -3.82
N TRP A 79 4.48 8.61 -4.61
CA TRP A 79 3.12 8.80 -4.12
C TRP A 79 2.51 7.47 -3.68
N SER A 80 2.79 6.38 -4.42
CA SER A 80 2.33 5.04 -4.04
C SER A 80 2.92 4.60 -2.72
N LEU A 81 4.21 4.86 -2.51
CA LEU A 81 4.87 4.50 -1.24
C LEU A 81 4.23 5.25 -0.07
N ARG A 82 4.00 6.56 -0.23
CA ARG A 82 3.32 7.36 0.79
C ARG A 82 1.90 6.85 1.04
N ALA A 83 1.18 6.50 -0.01
CA ALA A 83 -0.18 5.99 0.07
C ALA A 83 -0.22 4.61 0.73
N ASP A 84 0.79 3.75 0.49
CA ASP A 84 0.87 2.44 1.12
C ASP A 84 0.89 2.58 2.65
N PHE A 85 1.69 3.49 3.18
CA PHE A 85 1.76 3.71 4.63
C PHE A 85 0.50 4.39 5.16
N ARG A 86 -0.11 5.28 4.38
CA ARG A 86 -1.38 5.91 4.76
C ARG A 86 -2.50 4.86 4.85
N MET A 87 -2.61 4.00 3.85
CA MET A 87 -3.60 2.92 3.86
C MET A 87 -3.36 1.97 5.03
N TYR A 88 -2.09 1.62 5.28
CA TYR A 88 -1.72 0.76 6.41
C TYR A 88 -2.23 1.35 7.73
N ARG A 89 -1.97 2.62 7.96
CA ARG A 89 -2.40 3.31 9.18
C ARG A 89 -3.93 3.29 9.31
N LEU A 90 -4.63 3.56 8.20
CA LEU A 90 -6.10 3.58 8.22
C LEU A 90 -6.68 2.19 8.52
N ILE A 91 -6.07 1.14 7.99
CA ILE A 91 -6.49 -0.24 8.30
C ILE A 91 -6.21 -0.54 9.77
N LEU A 92 -5.01 -0.21 10.23
CA LEU A 92 -4.60 -0.50 11.61
C LEU A 92 -5.53 0.10 12.65
N PHE A 93 -6.01 1.33 12.40
CA PHE A 93 -6.91 2.03 13.31
C PHE A 93 -8.39 1.86 12.97
N GLY A 94 -8.71 0.99 12.01
CA GLY A 94 -10.10 0.69 11.67
C GLY A 94 -10.83 1.83 10.99
N GLN A 95 -10.12 2.72 10.27
CA GLN A 95 -10.68 3.92 9.67
C GLN A 95 -10.78 3.86 8.14
N LEU A 96 -10.32 2.77 7.53
CA LEU A 96 -10.25 2.72 6.07
C LEU A 96 -11.65 2.73 5.43
N ASP A 97 -12.60 1.97 5.96
CA ASP A 97 -13.94 1.91 5.40
C ASP A 97 -14.61 3.28 5.43
N LYS A 98 -14.41 4.03 6.51
CA LYS A 98 -14.93 5.39 6.63
C LYS A 98 -14.33 6.31 5.57
N GLU A 99 -13.02 6.20 5.35
CA GLU A 99 -12.31 6.98 4.34
C GLU A 99 -12.82 6.65 2.94
N MET A 100 -12.99 5.38 2.62
CA MET A 100 -13.48 4.95 1.31
C MET A 100 -14.91 5.41 1.06
N ASN A 101 -15.77 5.35 2.09
CA ASN A 101 -17.14 5.85 1.98
C ASN A 101 -17.17 7.36 1.75
N LYS A 102 -16.32 8.10 2.43
CA LYS A 102 -16.20 9.54 2.28
C LYS A 102 -15.80 9.92 0.85
N LEU A 103 -14.84 9.22 0.27
CA LEU A 103 -14.37 9.48 -1.08
C LEU A 103 -15.41 9.07 -2.12
N SER A 104 -16.13 7.97 -1.88
CA SER A 104 -17.20 7.50 -2.76
C SER A 104 -18.31 8.54 -2.89
N LYS A 105 -18.65 9.23 -1.81
CA LYS A 105 -19.69 10.26 -1.82
C LYS A 105 -19.28 11.52 -2.60
N ARG A 106 -17.98 11.77 -2.75
CA ARG A 106 -17.47 12.90 -3.52
C ARG A 106 -17.46 12.62 -5.01
N MET A 107 -17.47 11.36 -5.37
CA MET A 107 -17.39 10.93 -6.76
C MET A 107 -18.77 10.58 -7.28
#